data_9d63954133e0f51838d4bf8c91d6bd70
#
_entry.id   9d63954133e0f51838d4bf8c91d6bd70
#
_cell.length_a   1.000
_cell.length_b   1.000
_cell.length_c   1.000
_cell.angle_alpha   90.00
_cell.angle_beta   90.00
_cell.angle_gamma   90.00
#
_symmetry.space_group_name_H-M   'P 1'
#
loop_
_entity.id
_entity.type
_entity.pdbx_description
1 polymer ?
#
loop_
_entity_poly.entity_id
_entity_poly.type
_entity_poly.pdbx_seq_one_letter_code
_entity_poly.pdbx_strand_id
1 'polypeptide(L)'
;YSDAVPYLDRLRQLGKTVEGKDVVIGEALYMRYYQFRVIAILGIKGEKAAAPYIREANAYYLKNKESISQEGWFGYKIMCSQILGNIGNAVAYMDSLIDYQRSIGNYYPGNYRQKAIMLEQTGHYKEACRAFAEYSQLNDSVRTAEMDEQLNKYTAQFEVDRLKMEKLELSEKMSRERLAFVFGAGCVILLLLILV
;
A
#
# COMPACT_ATOMS: atom_id res chain seq x y z
N TYR A 1 -6.22 -20.32 -14.79
CA TYR A 1 -7.56 -19.65 -14.87
C TYR A 1 -8.73 -20.64 -14.76
N SER A 2 -8.67 -21.82 -15.42
CA SER A 2 -9.74 -22.83 -15.41
C SER A 2 -10.18 -23.22 -14.00
N ASP A 3 -9.24 -23.39 -13.09
CA ASP A 3 -9.46 -23.84 -11.74
C ASP A 3 -10.03 -22.73 -10.82
N ALA A 4 -9.94 -21.46 -11.25
CA ALA A 4 -10.44 -20.33 -10.48
C ALA A 4 -11.97 -20.16 -10.58
N VAL A 5 -12.60 -20.54 -11.70
CA VAL A 5 -14.02 -20.28 -11.96
C VAL A 5 -14.94 -20.97 -10.93
N PRO A 6 -14.75 -22.26 -10.56
CA PRO A 6 -15.57 -22.91 -9.54
C PRO A 6 -15.47 -22.22 -8.16
N TYR A 7 -14.28 -21.74 -7.79
CA TYR A 7 -14.10 -21.03 -6.53
C TYR A 7 -14.81 -19.67 -6.52
N LEU A 8 -14.79 -18.96 -7.66
CA LEU A 8 -15.51 -17.69 -7.82
C LEU A 8 -17.02 -17.88 -7.75
N ASP A 9 -17.58 -18.94 -8.34
CA ASP A 9 -19.00 -19.27 -8.25
C ASP A 9 -19.41 -19.66 -6.82
N ARG A 10 -18.53 -20.37 -6.11
CA ARG A 10 -18.73 -20.69 -4.69
C ARG A 10 -18.68 -19.44 -3.80
N LEU A 11 -17.79 -18.52 -4.08
CA LEU A 11 -17.72 -17.22 -3.38
C LEU A 11 -19.02 -16.43 -3.55
N ARG A 12 -19.61 -16.42 -4.76
CA ARG A 12 -20.91 -15.81 -5.01
C ARG A 12 -22.05 -16.45 -4.23
N GLN A 13 -22.06 -17.79 -4.14
CA GLN A 13 -23.06 -18.52 -3.36
C GLN A 13 -22.96 -18.23 -1.87
N LEU A 14 -21.72 -18.21 -1.33
CA LEU A 14 -21.46 -17.86 0.07
C LEU A 14 -21.89 -16.43 0.37
N GLY A 15 -21.62 -15.48 -0.53
CA GLY A 15 -22.06 -14.08 -0.41
C GLY A 15 -23.57 -13.97 -0.28
N LYS A 16 -24.34 -14.68 -1.11
CA LYS A 16 -25.81 -14.72 -1.01
C LYS A 16 -26.34 -15.34 0.28
N THR A 17 -25.65 -16.36 0.81
CA THR A 17 -26.05 -17.03 2.06
C THR A 17 -25.77 -16.16 3.28
N VAL A 18 -24.78 -15.28 3.21
CA VAL A 18 -24.36 -14.38 4.28
C VAL A 18 -25.24 -13.11 4.30
N GLU A 19 -25.77 -12.67 3.17
CA GLU A 19 -26.72 -11.53 3.07
C GLU A 19 -27.97 -11.72 3.95
N GLY A 20 -28.40 -12.96 4.23
CA GLY A 20 -29.52 -13.24 5.14
C GLY A 20 -29.18 -13.15 6.64
N LYS A 21 -27.93 -12.82 7.02
CA LYS A 21 -27.41 -12.84 8.40
C LYS A 21 -26.68 -11.59 8.84
N ASP A 22 -27.08 -10.40 8.40
CA ASP A 22 -26.49 -9.10 8.76
C ASP A 22 -24.98 -8.92 8.45
N VAL A 23 -24.38 -9.81 7.66
CA VAL A 23 -23.01 -9.60 7.17
C VAL A 23 -23.09 -8.94 5.81
N VAL A 24 -22.95 -7.62 5.81
CA VAL A 24 -22.86 -6.82 4.58
C VAL A 24 -21.54 -7.13 3.89
N ILE A 25 -21.57 -7.97 2.86
CA ILE A 25 -20.46 -8.06 1.92
C ILE A 25 -20.48 -6.78 1.09
N GLY A 26 -19.53 -5.88 1.33
CA GLY A 26 -19.52 -4.57 0.66
C GLY A 26 -19.43 -4.71 -0.87
N GLU A 27 -20.03 -3.75 -1.59
CA GLU A 27 -20.09 -3.65 -3.07
C GLU A 27 -18.71 -3.80 -3.72
N ALA A 28 -17.65 -3.38 -3.04
CA ALA A 28 -16.27 -3.53 -3.50
C ALA A 28 -15.86 -5.01 -3.66
N LEU A 29 -16.31 -5.91 -2.77
CA LEU A 29 -16.01 -7.34 -2.85
C LEU A 29 -16.81 -8.01 -3.98
N TYR A 30 -18.06 -7.64 -4.17
CA TYR A 30 -18.86 -8.10 -5.30
C TYR A 30 -18.26 -7.62 -6.64
N MET A 31 -17.77 -6.40 -6.71
CA MET A 31 -17.11 -5.90 -7.92
C MET A 31 -15.84 -6.70 -8.23
N ARG A 32 -15.03 -7.05 -7.22
CA ARG A 32 -13.86 -7.93 -7.41
C ARG A 32 -14.26 -9.32 -7.92
N TYR A 33 -15.35 -9.89 -7.42
CA TYR A 33 -15.89 -11.14 -7.94
C TYR A 33 -16.21 -11.03 -9.44
N TYR A 34 -16.94 -9.99 -9.87
CA TYR A 34 -17.25 -9.80 -11.28
C TYR A 34 -16.01 -9.60 -12.14
N GLN A 35 -15.04 -8.81 -11.66
CA GLN A 35 -13.77 -8.56 -12.34
C GLN A 35 -13.00 -9.87 -12.58
N PHE A 36 -12.76 -10.65 -11.53
CA PHE A 36 -12.03 -11.92 -11.65
C PHE A 36 -12.75 -12.93 -12.53
N ARG A 37 -14.07 -12.99 -12.45
CA ARG A 37 -14.86 -13.86 -13.31
C ARG A 37 -14.74 -13.49 -14.79
N VAL A 38 -14.83 -12.22 -15.12
CA VAL A 38 -14.62 -11.75 -16.49
C VAL A 38 -13.22 -12.10 -16.98
N ILE A 39 -12.20 -11.79 -16.20
CA ILE A 39 -10.80 -12.03 -16.53
C ILE A 39 -10.56 -13.54 -16.78
N ALA A 40 -11.07 -14.40 -15.89
CA ALA A 40 -10.93 -15.86 -16.03
C ALA A 40 -11.61 -16.38 -17.31
N ILE A 41 -12.86 -15.96 -17.57
CA ILE A 41 -13.61 -16.41 -18.75
C ILE A 41 -12.98 -15.86 -20.03
N LEU A 42 -12.55 -14.61 -20.02
CA LEU A 42 -11.90 -13.94 -21.14
C LEU A 42 -10.59 -14.67 -21.53
N GLY A 43 -9.77 -15.03 -20.53
CA GLY A 43 -8.51 -15.73 -20.74
C GLY A 43 -8.67 -17.19 -21.19
N ILE A 44 -9.78 -17.87 -20.85
CA ILE A 44 -10.01 -19.28 -21.18
C ILE A 44 -10.82 -19.45 -22.47
N LYS A 45 -11.92 -18.69 -22.59
CA LYS A 45 -12.97 -18.90 -23.62
C LYS A 45 -13.06 -17.76 -24.62
N GLY A 46 -12.27 -16.69 -24.42
CA GLY A 46 -12.21 -15.54 -25.30
C GLY A 46 -13.39 -14.56 -25.15
N GLU A 47 -13.37 -13.53 -25.97
CA GLU A 47 -14.26 -12.35 -25.88
C GLU A 47 -15.74 -12.69 -25.98
N LYS A 48 -16.12 -13.53 -26.98
CA LYS A 48 -17.54 -13.87 -27.19
C LYS A 48 -18.17 -14.50 -25.95
N ALA A 49 -17.45 -15.40 -25.27
CA ALA A 49 -17.92 -16.06 -24.07
C ALA A 49 -17.92 -15.10 -22.85
N ALA A 50 -17.00 -14.15 -22.79
CA ALA A 50 -16.89 -13.18 -21.72
C ALA A 50 -17.90 -12.02 -21.84
N ALA A 51 -18.42 -11.73 -23.04
CA ALA A 51 -19.29 -10.57 -23.31
C ALA A 51 -20.48 -10.41 -22.35
N PRO A 52 -21.26 -11.45 -21.99
CA PRO A 52 -22.36 -11.31 -21.01
C PRO A 52 -21.84 -10.91 -19.63
N TYR A 53 -20.71 -11.46 -19.18
CA TYR A 53 -20.11 -11.16 -17.87
C TYR A 53 -19.50 -9.76 -17.83
N ILE A 54 -18.94 -9.28 -18.94
CA ILE A 54 -18.45 -7.90 -19.07
C ILE A 54 -19.63 -6.93 -18.94
N ARG A 55 -20.78 -7.22 -19.57
CA ARG A 55 -21.99 -6.39 -19.41
C ARG A 55 -22.50 -6.38 -17.97
N GLU A 56 -22.52 -7.54 -17.31
CA GLU A 56 -22.93 -7.66 -15.91
C GLU A 56 -22.00 -6.87 -14.98
N ALA A 57 -20.68 -6.99 -15.14
CA ALA A 57 -19.69 -6.22 -14.38
C ALA A 57 -19.82 -4.72 -14.59
N ASN A 58 -20.02 -4.28 -15.84
CA ASN A 58 -20.20 -2.86 -16.16
C ASN A 58 -21.50 -2.32 -15.53
N ALA A 59 -22.61 -3.05 -15.63
CA ALA A 59 -23.89 -2.65 -15.03
C ALA A 59 -23.79 -2.56 -13.51
N TYR A 60 -23.09 -3.51 -12.88
CA TYR A 60 -22.88 -3.50 -11.45
C TYR A 60 -22.03 -2.29 -11.01
N TYR A 61 -20.94 -1.99 -11.73
CA TYR A 61 -20.13 -0.81 -11.46
C TYR A 61 -20.93 0.48 -11.56
N LEU A 62 -21.69 0.66 -12.65
CA LEU A 62 -22.49 1.87 -12.86
C LEU A 62 -23.53 2.10 -11.77
N LYS A 63 -24.13 1.01 -11.27
CA LYS A 63 -25.11 1.07 -10.18
C LYS A 63 -24.49 1.44 -8.82
N ASN A 64 -23.24 1.02 -8.57
CA ASN A 64 -22.59 1.13 -7.25
C ASN A 64 -21.31 2.00 -7.33
N LYS A 65 -21.27 2.94 -8.26
CA LYS A 65 -20.08 3.74 -8.59
C LYS A 65 -19.47 4.47 -7.38
N GLU A 66 -20.30 4.92 -6.45
CA GLU A 66 -19.87 5.67 -5.27
C GLU A 66 -19.18 4.78 -4.22
N SER A 67 -19.52 3.50 -4.19
CA SER A 67 -18.99 2.52 -3.24
C SER A 67 -17.83 1.69 -3.79
N ILE A 68 -17.52 1.82 -5.08
CA ILE A 68 -16.49 1.02 -5.76
C ILE A 68 -15.28 1.89 -6.08
N SER A 69 -14.09 1.39 -5.75
CA SER A 69 -12.84 2.06 -6.08
C SER A 69 -12.69 2.31 -7.58
N GLN A 70 -12.50 3.56 -7.95
CA GLN A 70 -12.24 3.96 -9.33
C GLN A 70 -10.91 3.41 -9.85
N GLU A 71 -9.88 3.32 -8.99
CA GLU A 71 -8.60 2.67 -9.32
C GLU A 71 -8.80 1.18 -9.68
N GLY A 72 -9.56 0.46 -8.87
CA GLY A 72 -9.90 -0.95 -9.14
C GLY A 72 -10.66 -1.12 -10.45
N TRP A 73 -11.53 -0.18 -10.80
CA TRP A 73 -12.24 -0.18 -12.07
C TRP A 73 -11.32 0.03 -13.27
N PHE A 74 -10.43 1.02 -13.22
CA PHE A 74 -9.45 1.23 -14.28
C PHE A 74 -8.49 0.03 -14.42
N GLY A 75 -8.01 -0.51 -13.31
CA GLY A 75 -7.16 -1.71 -13.32
C GLY A 75 -7.84 -2.90 -14.01
N TYR A 76 -9.13 -3.12 -13.75
CA TYR A 76 -9.93 -4.12 -14.45
C TYR A 76 -10.01 -3.85 -15.96
N LYS A 77 -10.27 -2.61 -16.38
CA LYS A 77 -10.33 -2.24 -17.80
C LYS A 77 -9.00 -2.42 -18.52
N ILE A 78 -7.91 -2.06 -17.88
CA ILE A 78 -6.54 -2.26 -18.39
C ILE A 78 -6.30 -3.75 -18.63
N MET A 79 -6.58 -4.60 -17.63
CA MET A 79 -6.34 -6.05 -17.71
C MET A 79 -7.21 -6.71 -18.79
N CYS A 80 -8.48 -6.36 -18.91
CA CYS A 80 -9.33 -6.87 -20.00
C CYS A 80 -8.81 -6.47 -21.37
N SER A 81 -8.37 -5.21 -21.53
CA SER A 81 -7.82 -4.72 -22.79
C SER A 81 -6.53 -5.41 -23.17
N GLN A 82 -5.64 -5.68 -22.21
CA GLN A 82 -4.40 -6.44 -22.44
C GLN A 82 -4.67 -7.89 -22.86
N ILE A 83 -5.61 -8.58 -22.21
CA ILE A 83 -5.98 -9.96 -22.56
C ILE A 83 -6.56 -10.04 -23.98
N LEU A 84 -7.32 -9.01 -24.37
CA LEU A 84 -7.87 -8.89 -25.72
C LEU A 84 -6.84 -8.45 -26.78
N GLY A 85 -5.60 -8.17 -26.39
CA GLY A 85 -4.57 -7.64 -27.30
C GLY A 85 -4.80 -6.19 -27.72
N ASN A 86 -5.78 -5.50 -27.12
CA ASN A 86 -6.10 -4.10 -27.41
C ASN A 86 -5.26 -3.15 -26.53
N ILE A 87 -3.95 -3.11 -26.83
CA ILE A 87 -2.99 -2.37 -26.02
C ILE A 87 -3.27 -0.85 -26.06
N GLY A 88 -3.78 -0.31 -27.18
CA GLY A 88 -4.15 1.11 -27.25
C GLY A 88 -5.21 1.49 -26.22
N ASN A 89 -6.26 0.67 -26.06
CA ASN A 89 -7.26 0.89 -25.00
C ASN A 89 -6.67 0.70 -23.61
N ALA A 90 -5.77 -0.26 -23.42
CA ALA A 90 -5.09 -0.45 -22.13
C ALA A 90 -4.29 0.80 -21.73
N VAL A 91 -3.57 1.41 -22.67
CA VAL A 91 -2.85 2.69 -22.47
C VAL A 91 -3.81 3.82 -22.10
N ALA A 92 -4.94 3.97 -22.82
CA ALA A 92 -5.92 5.00 -22.52
C ALA A 92 -6.53 4.86 -21.13
N TYR A 93 -6.82 3.64 -20.68
CA TYR A 93 -7.28 3.40 -19.31
C TYR A 93 -6.17 3.61 -18.27
N MET A 94 -4.91 3.34 -18.62
CA MET A 94 -3.77 3.66 -17.76
C MET A 94 -3.61 5.17 -17.59
N ASP A 95 -3.79 5.96 -18.64
CA ASP A 95 -3.79 7.43 -18.56
C ASP A 95 -4.89 7.92 -17.61
N SER A 96 -6.11 7.38 -17.77
CA SER A 96 -7.23 7.71 -16.89
C SER A 96 -6.96 7.34 -15.42
N LEU A 97 -6.28 6.22 -15.17
CA LEU A 97 -5.86 5.81 -13.83
C LEU A 97 -4.83 6.78 -13.24
N ILE A 98 -3.82 7.14 -14.02
CA ILE A 98 -2.77 8.07 -13.60
C ILE A 98 -3.37 9.46 -13.29
N ASP A 99 -4.26 9.96 -14.16
CA ASP A 99 -4.91 11.26 -13.97
C ASP A 99 -5.81 11.27 -12.73
N TYR A 100 -6.55 10.19 -12.51
CA TYR A 100 -7.33 10.04 -11.28
C TYR A 100 -6.45 10.04 -10.04
N GLN A 101 -5.37 9.27 -10.04
CA GLN A 101 -4.42 9.22 -8.92
C GLN A 101 -3.78 10.58 -8.66
N ARG A 102 -3.38 11.31 -9.70
CA ARG A 102 -2.90 12.69 -9.58
C ARG A 102 -3.95 13.59 -8.90
N SER A 103 -5.21 13.46 -9.27
CA SER A 103 -6.29 14.29 -8.71
C SER A 103 -6.52 14.10 -7.22
N ILE A 104 -6.19 12.92 -6.69
CA ILE A 104 -6.31 12.60 -5.26
C ILE A 104 -4.96 12.67 -4.51
N GLY A 105 -3.90 13.15 -5.18
CA GLY A 105 -2.56 13.27 -4.59
C GLY A 105 -1.83 11.93 -4.36
N ASN A 106 -2.32 10.84 -4.97
CA ASN A 106 -1.74 9.51 -4.85
C ASN A 106 -0.88 9.19 -6.08
N TYR A 107 0.45 9.27 -5.93
CA TYR A 107 1.40 9.02 -7.02
C TYR A 107 1.96 7.61 -6.91
N TYR A 108 1.61 6.75 -7.88
CA TYR A 108 2.15 5.39 -7.94
C TYR A 108 3.08 5.23 -9.15
N PRO A 109 4.41 5.27 -8.95
CA PRO A 109 5.39 5.23 -10.05
C PRO A 109 5.24 4.00 -10.95
N GLY A 110 4.85 2.84 -10.39
CA GLY A 110 4.68 1.60 -11.13
C GLY A 110 3.72 1.70 -12.33
N ASN A 111 2.73 2.58 -12.28
CA ASN A 111 1.79 2.77 -13.38
C ASN A 111 2.46 3.42 -14.60
N TYR A 112 3.39 4.34 -14.39
CA TYR A 112 4.17 4.95 -15.49
C TYR A 112 5.09 3.92 -16.15
N ARG A 113 5.73 3.06 -15.35
CA ARG A 113 6.53 1.95 -15.88
C ARG A 113 5.68 1.00 -16.70
N GLN A 114 4.50 0.61 -16.22
CA GLN A 114 3.61 -0.28 -16.94
C GLN A 114 3.08 0.36 -18.23
N LYS A 115 2.73 1.65 -18.21
CA LYS A 115 2.37 2.43 -19.41
C LYS A 115 3.51 2.43 -20.43
N ALA A 116 4.75 2.66 -20.00
CA ALA A 116 5.91 2.67 -20.89
C ALA A 116 6.09 1.32 -21.60
N ILE A 117 5.97 0.20 -20.87
CA ILE A 117 6.06 -1.15 -21.44
C ILE A 117 4.96 -1.38 -22.47
N MET A 118 3.72 -0.96 -22.22
CA MET A 118 2.62 -1.09 -23.18
C MET A 118 2.85 -0.24 -24.44
N LEU A 119 3.37 0.98 -24.30
CA LEU A 119 3.71 1.85 -25.43
C LEU A 119 4.85 1.28 -26.27
N GLU A 120 5.86 0.69 -25.63
CA GLU A 120 6.95 -0.01 -26.31
C GLU A 120 6.44 -1.19 -27.16
N GLN A 121 5.53 -2.01 -26.61
CA GLN A 121 4.91 -3.13 -27.31
C GLN A 121 4.14 -2.72 -28.56
N THR A 122 3.67 -1.49 -28.63
CA THR A 122 2.93 -0.92 -29.78
C THR A 122 3.80 -0.05 -30.69
N GLY A 123 5.12 0.00 -30.45
CA GLY A 123 6.06 0.78 -31.28
C GLY A 123 6.06 2.29 -31.01
N HIS A 124 5.35 2.76 -29.96
CA HIS A 124 5.30 4.17 -29.57
C HIS A 124 6.49 4.54 -28.69
N TYR A 125 7.70 4.37 -29.23
CA TYR A 125 8.95 4.48 -28.47
C TYR A 125 9.18 5.85 -27.83
N LYS A 126 8.78 6.94 -28.51
CA LYS A 126 8.93 8.29 -27.97
C LYS A 126 8.11 8.51 -26.70
N GLU A 127 6.86 8.06 -26.73
CA GLU A 127 5.94 8.12 -25.60
C GLU A 127 6.37 7.16 -24.49
N ALA A 128 6.89 5.99 -24.84
CA ALA A 128 7.47 5.02 -23.89
C ALA A 128 8.65 5.65 -23.13
N CYS A 129 9.59 6.31 -23.83
CA CYS A 129 10.71 6.99 -23.20
C CYS A 129 10.25 8.10 -22.22
N ARG A 130 9.20 8.86 -22.55
CA ARG A 130 8.64 9.86 -21.63
C ARG A 130 8.05 9.21 -20.38
N ALA A 131 7.28 8.17 -20.54
CA ALA A 131 6.69 7.44 -19.41
C ALA A 131 7.76 6.80 -18.51
N PHE A 132 8.87 6.30 -19.08
CA PHE A 132 10.01 5.83 -18.29
C PHE A 132 10.73 6.97 -17.56
N ALA A 133 10.87 8.13 -18.17
CA ALA A 133 11.47 9.30 -17.51
C ALA A 133 10.61 9.76 -16.31
N GLU A 134 9.27 9.84 -16.48
CA GLU A 134 8.34 10.15 -15.40
C GLU A 134 8.40 9.10 -14.27
N TYR A 135 8.46 7.81 -14.63
CA TYR A 135 8.68 6.73 -13.67
C TYR A 135 9.95 6.93 -12.85
N SER A 136 11.09 7.18 -13.52
CA SER A 136 12.39 7.36 -12.86
C SER A 136 12.35 8.55 -11.90
N GLN A 137 11.84 9.70 -12.36
CA GLN A 137 11.75 10.90 -11.54
C GLN A 137 10.87 10.70 -10.30
N LEU A 138 9.70 10.07 -10.44
CA LEU A 138 8.79 9.80 -9.33
C LEU A 138 9.36 8.73 -8.38
N ASN A 139 9.98 7.70 -8.93
CA ASN A 139 10.58 6.63 -8.12
C ASN A 139 11.76 7.15 -7.30
N ASP A 140 12.59 8.04 -7.85
CA ASP A 140 13.69 8.66 -7.13
C ASP A 140 13.17 9.59 -6.02
N SER A 141 12.11 10.35 -6.27
CA SER A 141 11.51 11.23 -5.25
C SER A 141 10.87 10.44 -4.10
N VAL A 142 10.17 9.35 -4.38
CA VAL A 142 9.59 8.46 -3.36
C VAL A 142 10.70 7.82 -2.54
N ARG A 143 11.74 7.31 -3.19
CA ARG A 143 12.88 6.68 -2.51
C ARG A 143 13.64 7.67 -1.62
N THR A 144 13.80 8.92 -2.05
CA THR A 144 14.43 9.98 -1.26
C THR A 144 13.57 10.30 -0.03
N ALA A 145 12.26 10.46 -0.19
CA ALA A 145 11.35 10.72 0.92
C ALA A 145 11.33 9.60 1.96
N GLU A 146 11.32 8.33 1.52
CA GLU A 146 11.42 7.18 2.41
C GLU A 146 12.75 7.14 3.18
N MET A 147 13.86 7.47 2.52
CA MET A 147 15.18 7.56 3.17
C MET A 147 15.22 8.68 4.21
N ASP A 148 14.66 9.86 3.90
CA ASP A 148 14.60 11.00 4.81
C ASP A 148 13.73 10.67 6.04
N GLU A 149 12.59 9.99 5.86
CA GLU A 149 11.76 9.53 6.96
C GLU A 149 12.50 8.53 7.86
N GLN A 150 13.22 7.57 7.28
CA GLN A 150 14.01 6.60 8.04
C GLN A 150 15.15 7.31 8.80
N LEU A 151 15.84 8.23 8.15
CA LEU A 151 16.92 9.00 8.78
C LEU A 151 16.41 9.80 9.98
N ASN A 152 15.28 10.48 9.84
CA ASN A 152 14.65 11.22 10.93
C ASN A 152 14.26 10.30 12.09
N LYS A 153 13.73 9.12 11.80
CA LYS A 153 13.38 8.11 12.81
C LYS A 153 14.62 7.62 13.57
N TYR A 154 15.71 7.30 12.86
CA TYR A 154 16.96 6.85 13.49
C TYR A 154 17.60 7.98 14.31
N THR A 155 17.57 9.21 13.83
CA THR A 155 18.07 10.37 14.57
C THR A 155 17.30 10.58 15.87
N ALA A 156 15.96 10.52 15.80
CA ALA A 156 15.13 10.62 16.99
C ALA A 156 15.39 9.48 17.99
N GLN A 157 15.57 8.27 17.53
CA GLN A 157 15.90 7.11 18.37
C GLN A 157 17.27 7.31 19.06
N PHE A 158 18.28 7.75 18.31
CA PHE A 158 19.60 8.04 18.84
C PHE A 158 19.58 9.11 19.94
N GLU A 159 18.83 10.20 19.74
CA GLU A 159 18.66 11.24 20.75
C GLU A 159 17.98 10.72 22.04
N VAL A 160 16.97 9.88 21.89
CA VAL A 160 16.30 9.22 23.03
C VAL A 160 17.29 8.32 23.80
N ASP A 161 18.08 7.55 23.11
CA ASP A 161 19.04 6.63 23.75
C ASP A 161 20.18 7.42 24.40
N ARG A 162 20.66 8.49 23.78
CA ARG A 162 21.63 9.42 24.39
C ARG A 162 21.11 10.01 25.71
N LEU A 163 19.87 10.52 25.70
CA LEU A 163 19.26 11.09 26.92
C LEU A 163 19.08 10.04 28.02
N LYS A 164 18.78 8.79 27.67
CA LYS A 164 18.72 7.69 28.65
C LYS A 164 20.08 7.42 29.28
N MET A 165 21.15 7.40 28.48
CA MET A 165 22.52 7.20 28.97
C MET A 165 22.94 8.34 29.89
N GLU A 166 22.73 9.59 29.49
CA GLU A 166 23.01 10.76 30.33
C GLU A 166 22.25 10.71 31.68
N LYS A 167 20.98 10.30 31.65
CA LYS A 167 20.18 10.12 32.87
C LYS A 167 20.72 9.00 33.77
N LEU A 168 21.19 7.89 33.18
CA LEU A 168 21.80 6.80 33.94
C LEU A 168 23.11 7.26 34.61
N GLU A 169 23.99 7.93 33.87
CA GLU A 169 25.25 8.47 34.41
C GLU A 169 25.00 9.46 35.56
N LEU A 170 24.02 10.35 35.36
CA LEU A 170 23.64 11.31 36.42
C LEU A 170 23.08 10.61 37.67
N SER A 171 22.25 9.57 37.46
CA SER A 171 21.71 8.74 38.54
C SER A 171 22.81 8.01 39.32
N GLU A 172 23.77 7.43 38.61
CA GLU A 172 24.93 6.79 39.27
C GLU A 172 25.79 7.78 40.03
N LYS A 173 26.05 8.96 39.46
CA LYS A 173 26.80 10.00 40.14
C LYS A 173 26.10 10.46 41.45
N MET A 174 24.79 10.72 41.36
CA MET A 174 23.97 11.06 42.53
C MET A 174 23.96 9.94 43.58
N SER A 175 23.91 8.70 43.18
CA SER A 175 23.97 7.53 44.08
C SER A 175 25.33 7.44 44.81
N ARG A 176 26.44 7.65 44.09
CA ARG A 176 27.78 7.71 44.68
C ARG A 176 27.94 8.85 45.68
N GLU A 177 27.44 10.05 45.35
CA GLU A 177 27.48 11.21 46.24
C GLU A 177 26.65 10.98 47.50
N ARG A 178 25.46 10.37 47.40
CA ARG A 178 24.61 10.01 48.56
C ARG A 178 25.32 8.98 49.45
N LEU A 179 25.93 7.96 48.84
CA LEU A 179 26.71 6.95 49.58
C LEU A 179 27.88 7.62 50.38
N ALA A 180 28.64 8.48 49.67
CA ALA A 180 29.75 9.19 50.33
C ALA A 180 29.26 10.08 51.48
N PHE A 181 28.13 10.74 51.33
CA PHE A 181 27.52 11.56 52.39
C PHE A 181 27.10 10.71 53.61
N VAL A 182 26.42 9.57 53.37
CA VAL A 182 25.98 8.65 54.41
C VAL A 182 27.19 8.06 55.16
N PHE A 183 28.24 7.63 54.45
CA PHE A 183 29.47 7.16 55.10
C PHE A 183 30.19 8.24 55.88
N GLY A 184 30.29 9.46 55.35
CA GLY A 184 30.87 10.60 56.04
C GLY A 184 30.09 10.98 57.31
N ALA A 185 28.78 11.05 57.26
CA ALA A 185 27.93 11.29 58.42
C ALA A 185 28.06 10.17 59.49
N GLY A 186 28.11 8.90 59.04
CA GLY A 186 28.32 7.75 59.93
C GLY A 186 29.66 7.82 60.67
N CYS A 187 30.74 8.20 59.99
CA CYS A 187 32.05 8.38 60.61
C CYS A 187 32.08 9.48 61.65
N VAL A 188 31.41 10.61 61.38
CA VAL A 188 31.32 11.71 62.34
C VAL A 188 30.54 11.30 63.61
N ILE A 189 29.42 10.58 63.46
CA ILE A 189 28.65 10.06 64.60
C ILE A 189 29.50 9.08 65.45
N LEU A 190 30.22 8.17 64.79
CA LEU A 190 31.11 7.23 65.48
C LEU A 190 32.23 7.94 66.27
N LEU A 191 32.83 8.96 65.67
CA LEU A 191 33.86 9.76 66.37
C LEU A 191 33.28 10.51 67.59
N LEU A 192 32.09 11.04 67.50
CA LEU A 192 31.40 11.68 68.63
C LEU A 192 31.07 10.68 69.74
N LEU A 193 30.71 9.45 69.42
CA LEU A 193 30.45 8.40 70.42
C LEU A 193 31.72 7.90 71.12
N ILE A 194 32.90 7.99 70.53
CA ILE A 194 34.18 7.61 71.11
C ILE A 194 34.71 8.73 72.04
N LEU A 195 34.31 9.97 71.81
CA LEU A 195 34.72 11.14 72.61
C LEU A 195 33.86 11.42 73.89
N VAL A 196 32.76 10.72 74.04
CA VAL A 196 31.87 10.74 75.22
C VAL A 196 32.18 9.53 76.08
#